data_a54c671bd8f28052a48d5bf5c50e1745
#
_entry.id   a54c671bd8f28052a48d5bf5c50e1745
#
_cell.length_a   1.000
_cell.length_b   1.000
_cell.length_c   1.000
_cell.angle_alpha   90.00
_cell.angle_beta   90.00
_cell.angle_gamma   90.00
#
_symmetry.space_group_name_H-M   'P 1'
#
loop_
_entity.id
_entity.type
_entity.pdbx_description
1 polymer ?
#
loop_
_entity_poly.entity_id
_entity_poly.type
_entity_poly.pdbx_seq_one_letter_code
_entity_poly.pdbx_strand_id
1 'polypeptide(L)'
;MAVTMADITKLRKMSGAGMMDCKKALTESDGDIEKAMEIIRKKGQAIAAKRSDRDAAEGCVLAKKDGEFAAIIALKCETDFVAKNEDFIALTQAILDAAVANKCKTLDEVKALPMGKGTVQDAVTDRSGITGEKMELDGYNVVEGAYTTVYNTWVRISCVRSPRSTRNLKKLLTTSLCRSLP
;
A
#
# COMPACT_ATOMS: atom_id res chain seq x y z
N MET A 1 -33.91 -4.56 -11.54
CA MET A 1 -33.95 -5.93 -10.94
C MET A 1 -33.88 -5.81 -9.41
N ALA A 2 -34.45 -6.75 -8.67
CA ALA A 2 -34.35 -6.73 -7.20
C ALA A 2 -32.94 -7.13 -6.78
N VAL A 3 -32.25 -6.26 -6.05
CA VAL A 3 -30.91 -6.52 -5.49
C VAL A 3 -31.02 -7.59 -4.41
N THR A 4 -30.33 -8.72 -4.58
CA THR A 4 -30.34 -9.82 -3.61
C THR A 4 -29.22 -9.70 -2.59
N MET A 5 -29.35 -10.37 -1.44
CA MET A 5 -28.27 -10.46 -0.44
C MET A 5 -27.05 -11.18 -0.97
N ALA A 6 -27.23 -12.10 -1.92
CA ALA A 6 -26.13 -12.80 -2.58
C ALA A 6 -25.29 -11.84 -3.44
N ASP A 7 -25.93 -10.94 -4.19
CA ASP A 7 -25.24 -9.94 -5.01
C ASP A 7 -24.46 -8.95 -4.14
N ILE A 8 -25.05 -8.51 -3.02
CA ILE A 8 -24.40 -7.63 -2.04
C ILE A 8 -23.15 -8.32 -1.46
N THR A 9 -23.27 -9.59 -1.07
CA THR A 9 -22.16 -10.36 -0.51
C THR A 9 -21.06 -10.58 -1.54
N LYS A 10 -21.42 -10.86 -2.79
CA LYS A 10 -20.47 -11.02 -3.90
C LYS A 10 -19.72 -9.73 -4.16
N LEU A 11 -20.43 -8.61 -4.29
CA LEU A 11 -19.83 -7.29 -4.50
C LEU A 11 -18.92 -6.89 -3.34
N ARG A 12 -19.31 -7.18 -2.09
CA ARG A 12 -18.50 -6.93 -0.90
C ARG A 12 -17.20 -7.73 -0.91
N LYS A 13 -17.24 -9.02 -1.29
CA LYS A 13 -16.02 -9.84 -1.40
C LYS A 13 -15.07 -9.33 -2.49
N MET A 14 -15.60 -8.76 -3.56
CA MET A 14 -14.80 -8.23 -4.66
C MET A 14 -14.23 -6.84 -4.39
N SER A 15 -15.02 -5.98 -3.73
CA SER A 15 -14.66 -4.57 -3.50
C SER A 15 -14.02 -4.31 -2.14
N GLY A 16 -14.27 -5.17 -1.14
CA GLY A 16 -13.92 -4.90 0.26
C GLY A 16 -14.75 -3.80 0.94
N ALA A 17 -15.69 -3.18 0.21
CA ALA A 17 -16.49 -2.07 0.72
C ALA A 17 -17.54 -2.51 1.75
N GLY A 18 -18.07 -1.55 2.51
CA GLY A 18 -19.13 -1.79 3.50
C GLY A 18 -20.42 -2.31 2.86
N MET A 19 -21.16 -3.14 3.60
CA MET A 19 -22.39 -3.79 3.10
C MET A 19 -23.45 -2.76 2.62
N MET A 20 -23.58 -1.63 3.32
CA MET A 20 -24.51 -0.56 2.95
C MET A 20 -24.10 0.16 1.67
N ASP A 21 -22.79 0.33 1.46
CA ASP A 21 -22.25 0.95 0.24
C ASP A 21 -22.43 0.03 -0.96
N CYS A 22 -22.19 -1.28 -0.77
CA CYS A 22 -22.46 -2.28 -1.80
C CYS A 22 -23.95 -2.32 -2.18
N LYS A 23 -24.85 -2.28 -1.18
CA LYS A 23 -26.29 -2.24 -1.43
C LYS A 23 -26.70 -1.00 -2.23
N LYS A 24 -26.23 0.19 -1.84
CA LYS A 24 -26.50 1.44 -2.55
C LYS A 24 -25.98 1.40 -3.99
N ALA A 25 -24.73 0.99 -4.18
CA ALA A 25 -24.12 0.90 -5.49
C ALA A 25 -24.87 -0.08 -6.42
N LEU A 26 -25.28 -1.24 -5.91
CA LEU A 26 -26.10 -2.19 -6.68
C LEU A 26 -27.49 -1.64 -7.00
N THR A 27 -28.10 -0.89 -6.10
CA THR A 27 -29.39 -0.24 -6.38
C THR A 27 -29.26 0.83 -7.47
N GLU A 28 -28.20 1.63 -7.42
CA GLU A 28 -27.92 2.68 -8.42
C GLU A 28 -27.53 2.12 -9.79
N SER A 29 -26.98 0.90 -9.82
CA SER A 29 -26.58 0.21 -11.05
C SER A 29 -27.59 -0.81 -11.57
N ASP A 30 -28.81 -0.85 -11.02
CA ASP A 30 -29.84 -1.83 -11.37
C ASP A 30 -29.39 -3.30 -11.28
N GLY A 31 -28.48 -3.59 -10.34
CA GLY A 31 -27.92 -4.93 -10.11
C GLY A 31 -26.71 -5.28 -10.96
N ASP A 32 -26.19 -4.35 -11.77
CA ASP A 32 -24.97 -4.53 -12.55
C ASP A 32 -23.74 -4.41 -11.63
N ILE A 33 -23.03 -5.52 -11.46
CA ILE A 33 -21.87 -5.62 -10.54
C ILE A 33 -20.70 -4.75 -11.04
N GLU A 34 -20.47 -4.66 -12.35
CA GLU A 34 -19.35 -3.88 -12.90
C GLU A 34 -19.58 -2.38 -12.71
N LYS A 35 -20.77 -1.90 -13.00
CA LYS A 35 -21.15 -0.51 -12.74
C LYS A 35 -21.17 -0.19 -11.24
N ALA A 36 -21.64 -1.12 -10.41
CA ALA A 36 -21.59 -0.97 -8.96
C ALA A 36 -20.14 -0.84 -8.44
N MET A 37 -19.19 -1.60 -8.98
CA MET A 37 -17.77 -1.45 -8.67
C MET A 37 -17.22 -0.08 -9.04
N GLU A 38 -17.60 0.47 -10.20
CA GLU A 38 -17.20 1.84 -10.59
C GLU A 38 -17.77 2.91 -9.65
N ILE A 39 -19.03 2.76 -9.24
CA ILE A 39 -19.67 3.68 -8.28
C ILE A 39 -18.93 3.66 -6.95
N ILE A 40 -18.61 2.47 -6.43
CA ILE A 40 -17.82 2.31 -5.20
C ILE A 40 -16.45 2.98 -5.35
N ARG A 41 -15.75 2.75 -6.47
CA ARG A 41 -14.45 3.35 -6.74
C ARG A 41 -14.50 4.87 -6.79
N LYS A 42 -15.44 5.46 -7.51
CA LYS A 42 -15.62 6.92 -7.58
C LYS A 42 -15.93 7.52 -6.20
N LYS A 43 -16.77 6.84 -5.42
CA LYS A 43 -17.06 7.23 -4.04
C LYS A 43 -15.81 7.17 -3.16
N GLY A 44 -15.02 6.11 -3.29
CA GLY A 44 -13.75 5.95 -2.58
C GLY A 44 -12.77 7.07 -2.89
N GLN A 45 -12.60 7.41 -4.16
CA GLN A 45 -11.74 8.51 -4.59
C GLN A 45 -12.20 9.86 -4.04
N ALA A 46 -13.53 10.12 -3.99
CA ALA A 46 -14.06 11.33 -3.39
C ALA A 46 -13.82 11.40 -1.87
N ILE A 47 -13.85 10.26 -1.17
CA ILE A 47 -13.52 10.19 0.26
C ILE A 47 -12.02 10.43 0.47
N ALA A 48 -11.16 9.80 -0.32
CA ALA A 48 -9.72 9.98 -0.26
C ALA A 48 -9.32 11.45 -0.52
N ALA A 49 -9.94 12.10 -1.51
CA ALA A 49 -9.69 13.51 -1.81
C ALA A 49 -10.07 14.43 -0.64
N LYS A 50 -11.19 14.17 0.05
CA LYS A 50 -11.63 14.94 1.23
C LYS A 50 -10.72 14.76 2.46
N ARG A 51 -9.88 13.74 2.46
CA ARG A 51 -8.99 13.41 3.57
C ARG A 51 -7.52 13.74 3.28
N SER A 52 -7.24 14.36 2.14
CA SER A 52 -5.88 14.75 1.74
C SER A 52 -5.14 15.57 2.80
N ASP A 53 -5.87 16.39 3.57
CA ASP A 53 -5.31 17.31 4.57
C ASP A 53 -5.07 16.68 5.95
N ARG A 54 -5.39 15.37 6.11
CA ARG A 54 -5.15 14.67 7.37
C ARG A 54 -3.72 14.14 7.45
N ASP A 55 -3.22 14.00 8.67
CA ASP A 55 -1.94 13.38 8.93
C ASP A 55 -2.07 11.84 8.92
N ALA A 56 -1.22 11.17 8.17
CA ALA A 56 -1.04 9.74 8.21
C ALA A 56 0.23 9.43 9.03
N ALA A 57 0.05 9.23 10.33
CA ALA A 57 1.16 9.05 11.28
C ALA A 57 1.56 7.58 11.45
N GLU A 58 0.65 6.66 11.18
CA GLU A 58 0.87 5.21 11.29
C GLU A 58 1.15 4.59 9.91
N GLY A 59 1.48 3.31 9.85
CA GLY A 59 1.68 2.61 8.57
C GLY A 59 2.41 1.29 8.68
N CYS A 60 2.66 0.71 7.51
CA CYS A 60 3.42 -0.52 7.35
C CYS A 60 4.67 -0.25 6.51
N VAL A 61 5.82 -0.70 7.03
CA VAL A 61 7.10 -0.63 6.32
C VAL A 61 7.55 -2.04 6.04
N LEU A 62 7.83 -2.32 4.77
CA LEU A 62 8.31 -3.63 4.32
C LEU A 62 9.57 -3.46 3.49
N ALA A 63 10.44 -4.46 3.54
CA ALA A 63 11.62 -4.51 2.71
C ALA A 63 11.76 -5.89 2.06
N LYS A 64 12.24 -5.90 0.82
CA LYS A 64 12.48 -7.11 0.05
C LYS A 64 13.77 -6.98 -0.74
N LYS A 65 14.44 -8.12 -0.91
CA LYS A 65 15.66 -8.27 -1.70
C LYS A 65 15.40 -9.21 -2.88
N ASP A 66 15.96 -8.87 -4.02
CA ASP A 66 16.10 -9.73 -5.19
C ASP A 66 17.50 -9.59 -5.79
N GLY A 67 18.30 -10.64 -5.64
CA GLY A 67 19.72 -10.62 -6.07
C GLY A 67 20.54 -9.50 -5.40
N GLU A 68 21.06 -8.59 -6.21
CA GLU A 68 21.82 -7.41 -5.76
C GLU A 68 20.98 -6.17 -5.49
N PHE A 69 19.66 -6.26 -5.77
CA PHE A 69 18.69 -5.19 -5.59
C PHE A 69 17.88 -5.42 -4.30
N ALA A 70 17.76 -4.40 -3.48
CA ALA A 70 16.86 -4.42 -2.34
C ALA A 70 16.12 -3.09 -2.26
N ALA A 71 14.83 -3.18 -1.92
CA ALA A 71 13.99 -2.02 -1.74
C ALA A 71 13.27 -2.06 -0.39
N ILE A 72 12.99 -0.88 0.13
CA ILE A 72 12.15 -0.65 1.29
C ILE A 72 11.03 0.30 0.91
N ILE A 73 9.83 0.00 1.36
CA ILE A 73 8.63 0.79 1.09
C ILE A 73 7.91 1.10 2.39
N ALA A 74 7.33 2.30 2.47
CA ALA A 74 6.49 2.73 3.57
C ALA A 74 5.13 3.18 3.03
N LEU A 75 4.08 2.46 3.38
CA LEU A 75 2.68 2.84 3.14
C LEU A 75 2.10 3.34 4.45
N LYS A 76 1.67 4.60 4.47
CA LYS A 76 1.13 5.28 5.64
C LYS A 76 -0.39 5.21 5.70
N CYS A 77 -0.96 5.27 6.91
CA CYS A 77 -2.39 5.38 7.21
C CYS A 77 -2.62 6.22 8.47
N GLU A 78 -3.89 6.51 8.80
CA GLU A 78 -4.21 7.37 9.96
C GLU A 78 -4.10 6.59 11.28
N THR A 79 -4.47 5.30 11.33
CA THR A 79 -4.55 4.52 12.57
C THR A 79 -3.74 3.22 12.53
N ASP A 80 -3.33 2.76 13.71
CA ASP A 80 -2.64 1.49 13.90
C ASP A 80 -3.55 0.27 13.61
N PHE A 81 -4.87 0.42 13.72
CA PHE A 81 -5.83 -0.61 13.35
C PHE A 81 -5.74 -0.96 11.87
N VAL A 82 -5.67 0.06 11.01
CA VAL A 82 -5.50 -0.14 9.57
C VAL A 82 -4.09 -0.63 9.25
N ALA A 83 -3.06 -0.11 9.93
CA ALA A 83 -1.68 -0.57 9.75
C ALA A 83 -1.50 -2.07 10.03
N LYS A 84 -2.27 -2.64 10.96
CA LYS A 84 -2.26 -4.07 11.32
C LYS A 84 -3.22 -4.92 10.49
N ASN A 85 -4.03 -4.33 9.62
CA ASN A 85 -4.98 -5.05 8.79
C ASN A 85 -4.25 -5.90 7.75
N GLU A 86 -4.63 -7.17 7.63
CA GLU A 86 -4.00 -8.12 6.70
C GLU A 86 -4.06 -7.66 5.25
N ASP A 87 -5.19 -7.09 4.83
CA ASP A 87 -5.35 -6.57 3.47
C ASP A 87 -4.45 -5.34 3.20
N PHE A 88 -4.19 -4.51 4.22
CA PHE A 88 -3.29 -3.36 4.10
C PHE A 88 -1.84 -3.83 3.97
N ILE A 89 -1.45 -4.81 4.77
CA ILE A 89 -0.13 -5.42 4.71
C ILE A 89 0.06 -6.15 3.37
N ALA A 90 -0.96 -6.89 2.91
CA ALA A 90 -0.92 -7.57 1.61
C ALA A 90 -0.79 -6.58 0.43
N LEU A 91 -1.50 -5.45 0.47
CA LEU A 91 -1.34 -4.39 -0.52
C LEU A 91 0.09 -3.84 -0.51
N THR A 92 0.63 -3.53 0.68
CA THR A 92 2.01 -3.04 0.81
C THR A 92 3.02 -4.03 0.26
N GLN A 93 2.82 -5.33 0.54
CA GLN A 93 3.66 -6.41 0.02
C GLN A 93 3.57 -6.50 -1.52
N ALA A 94 2.37 -6.43 -2.09
CA ALA A 94 2.16 -6.49 -3.53
C ALA A 94 2.82 -5.30 -4.25
N ILE A 95 2.76 -4.10 -3.66
CA ILE A 95 3.44 -2.91 -4.20
C ILE A 95 4.95 -3.12 -4.16
N LEU A 96 5.49 -3.61 -3.06
CA LEU A 96 6.93 -3.89 -2.91
C LEU A 96 7.39 -4.95 -3.92
N ASP A 97 6.61 -6.02 -4.10
CA ASP A 97 6.92 -7.09 -5.05
C ASP A 97 6.96 -6.56 -6.48
N ALA A 98 5.99 -5.72 -6.87
CA ALA A 98 5.97 -5.08 -8.17
C ALA A 98 7.16 -4.13 -8.36
N ALA A 99 7.49 -3.33 -7.34
CA ALA A 99 8.62 -2.40 -7.37
C ALA A 99 9.97 -3.12 -7.53
N VAL A 100 10.16 -4.22 -6.82
CA VAL A 100 11.39 -5.04 -6.88
C VAL A 100 11.49 -5.77 -8.21
N ALA A 101 10.39 -6.35 -8.72
CA ALA A 101 10.36 -7.04 -10.01
C ALA A 101 10.70 -6.10 -11.18
N ASN A 102 10.25 -4.86 -11.12
CA ASN A 102 10.54 -3.84 -12.13
C ASN A 102 11.82 -3.03 -11.85
N LYS A 103 12.50 -3.30 -10.73
CA LYS A 103 13.73 -2.60 -10.29
C LYS A 103 13.57 -1.08 -10.30
N CYS A 104 12.42 -0.60 -9.84
CA CYS A 104 12.14 0.84 -9.76
C CYS A 104 13.17 1.54 -8.86
N LYS A 105 13.59 2.74 -9.27
CA LYS A 105 14.59 3.52 -8.53
C LYS A 105 13.98 4.68 -7.77
N THR A 106 12.83 5.14 -8.21
CA THR A 106 12.13 6.30 -7.63
C THR A 106 10.73 5.95 -7.15
N LEU A 107 10.24 6.75 -6.21
CA LEU A 107 8.88 6.62 -5.69
C LEU A 107 7.83 6.84 -6.80
N ASP A 108 8.09 7.78 -7.71
CA ASP A 108 7.17 8.10 -8.80
C ASP A 108 7.05 6.94 -9.79
N GLU A 109 8.15 6.25 -10.08
CA GLU A 109 8.13 5.02 -10.88
C GLU A 109 7.24 3.96 -10.21
N VAL A 110 7.37 3.77 -8.89
CA VAL A 110 6.54 2.81 -8.14
C VAL A 110 5.06 3.19 -8.20
N LYS A 111 4.72 4.48 -8.01
CA LYS A 111 3.34 4.98 -8.10
C LYS A 111 2.70 4.75 -9.47
N ALA A 112 3.51 4.82 -10.54
CA ALA A 112 3.07 4.63 -11.91
C ALA A 112 2.98 3.17 -12.37
N LEU A 113 3.49 2.21 -11.57
CA LEU A 113 3.43 0.79 -11.94
C LEU A 113 2.00 0.31 -12.13
N PRO A 114 1.75 -0.52 -13.16
CA PRO A 114 0.44 -1.12 -13.35
C PRO A 114 0.13 -2.12 -12.22
N MET A 115 -1.04 -1.97 -11.60
CA MET A 115 -1.54 -2.87 -10.56
C MET A 115 -3.04 -3.08 -10.73
N GLY A 116 -3.46 -4.32 -11.00
CA GLY A 116 -4.86 -4.65 -11.21
C GLY A 116 -5.45 -3.93 -12.44
N LYS A 117 -6.49 -3.11 -12.22
CA LYS A 117 -7.16 -2.33 -13.28
C LYS A 117 -6.63 -0.89 -13.44
N GLY A 118 -5.59 -0.52 -12.71
CA GLY A 118 -5.03 0.83 -12.72
C GLY A 118 -3.55 0.85 -12.35
N THR A 119 -3.14 1.90 -11.68
CA THR A 119 -1.78 2.07 -11.17
C THR A 119 -1.69 1.74 -9.67
N VAL A 120 -0.47 1.65 -9.14
CA VAL A 120 -0.24 1.54 -7.68
C VAL A 120 -0.90 2.71 -6.95
N GLN A 121 -0.80 3.93 -7.47
CA GLN A 121 -1.44 5.11 -6.88
C GLN A 121 -2.97 4.95 -6.84
N ASP A 122 -3.58 4.41 -7.89
CA ASP A 122 -5.02 4.12 -7.92
C ASP A 122 -5.40 3.07 -6.87
N ALA A 123 -4.60 2.00 -6.72
CA ALA A 123 -4.86 0.96 -5.73
C ALA A 123 -4.79 1.50 -4.29
N VAL A 124 -3.84 2.39 -3.99
CA VAL A 124 -3.74 3.07 -2.68
C VAL A 124 -4.96 3.98 -2.45
N THR A 125 -5.38 4.74 -3.47
CA THR A 125 -6.55 5.62 -3.40
C THR A 125 -7.84 4.83 -3.21
N ASP A 126 -8.01 3.74 -3.95
CA ASP A 126 -9.17 2.84 -3.83
C ASP A 126 -9.23 2.23 -2.42
N ARG A 127 -8.08 1.82 -1.85
CA ARG A 127 -8.01 1.29 -0.49
C ARG A 127 -8.34 2.35 0.57
N SER A 128 -7.84 3.58 0.40
CA SER A 128 -8.21 4.73 1.23
C SER A 128 -9.72 4.97 1.23
N GLY A 129 -10.35 4.85 0.06
CA GLY A 129 -11.81 4.96 -0.06
C GLY A 129 -12.59 3.87 0.67
N ILE A 130 -12.07 2.63 0.67
CA ILE A 130 -12.69 1.48 1.33
C ILE A 130 -12.61 1.60 2.85
N THR A 131 -11.45 1.93 3.38
CA THR A 131 -11.21 2.05 4.82
C THR A 131 -11.75 3.36 5.39
N GLY A 132 -11.88 4.38 4.54
CA GLY A 132 -12.25 5.72 4.95
C GLY A 132 -11.13 6.45 5.68
N GLU A 133 -9.87 6.00 5.58
CA GLU A 133 -8.69 6.66 6.13
C GLU A 133 -7.80 7.19 5.02
N LYS A 134 -7.06 8.28 5.29
CA LYS A 134 -5.98 8.72 4.39
C LYS A 134 -4.92 7.63 4.31
N MET A 135 -4.52 7.31 3.09
CA MET A 135 -3.38 6.45 2.83
C MET A 135 -2.44 7.15 1.87
N GLU A 136 -1.14 7.03 2.14
CA GLU A 136 -0.11 7.67 1.35
C GLU A 136 1.10 6.77 1.21
N LEU A 137 1.53 6.58 -0.04
CA LEU A 137 2.82 5.96 -0.33
C LEU A 137 3.89 7.06 -0.28
N ASP A 138 4.57 7.16 0.87
CA ASP A 138 5.47 8.28 1.19
C ASP A 138 6.95 7.89 1.17
N GLY A 139 7.27 6.64 1.52
CA GLY A 139 8.65 6.18 1.62
C GLY A 139 9.00 5.10 0.62
N TYR A 140 10.03 5.35 -0.21
CA TYR A 140 10.66 4.34 -1.04
C TYR A 140 12.17 4.58 -1.10
N ASN A 141 12.95 3.56 -0.80
CA ASN A 141 14.39 3.60 -0.93
C ASN A 141 14.93 2.30 -1.50
N VAL A 142 16.01 2.43 -2.27
CA VAL A 142 16.66 1.32 -2.96
C VAL A 142 18.12 1.24 -2.55
N VAL A 143 18.59 0.01 -2.42
CA VAL A 143 20.00 -0.31 -2.20
C VAL A 143 20.44 -1.32 -3.25
N GLU A 144 21.44 -0.98 -4.06
CA GLU A 144 22.04 -1.86 -5.05
C GLU A 144 23.46 -2.24 -4.62
N GLY A 145 23.81 -3.51 -4.69
CA GLY A 145 25.16 -3.98 -4.41
C GLY A 145 25.26 -5.49 -4.25
N ALA A 146 26.45 -6.02 -4.58
CA ALA A 146 26.74 -7.45 -4.54
C ALA A 146 26.49 -8.11 -3.18
N TYR A 147 26.58 -7.34 -2.09
CA TYR A 147 26.34 -7.81 -0.73
C TYR A 147 25.25 -6.96 -0.07
N THR A 148 24.01 -7.14 -0.53
CA THR A 148 22.84 -6.49 0.07
C THR A 148 22.12 -7.48 0.96
N THR A 149 21.71 -7.07 2.16
CA THR A 149 20.88 -7.87 3.06
C THR A 149 19.72 -7.05 3.57
N VAL A 150 18.59 -7.71 3.83
CA VAL A 150 17.40 -7.12 4.43
C VAL A 150 17.23 -7.74 5.81
N TYR A 151 17.06 -6.90 6.80
CA TYR A 151 16.79 -7.30 8.17
C TYR A 151 15.49 -6.66 8.65
N ASN A 152 14.50 -7.50 8.92
CA ASN A 152 13.19 -7.08 9.42
C ASN A 152 13.09 -7.41 10.90
N THR A 153 12.80 -6.40 11.73
CA THR A 153 12.43 -6.60 13.13
C THR A 153 11.07 -5.95 13.38
N TRP A 154 10.42 -6.34 14.48
CA TRP A 154 9.16 -5.74 14.92
C TRP A 154 9.23 -4.21 15.11
N VAL A 155 10.43 -3.67 15.29
CA VAL A 155 10.66 -2.25 15.61
C VAL A 155 11.39 -1.51 14.50
N ARG A 156 12.11 -2.21 13.62
CA ARG A 156 12.94 -1.59 12.57
C ARG A 156 13.06 -2.50 11.36
N ILE A 157 12.88 -1.91 10.18
CA ILE A 157 13.22 -2.53 8.90
C ILE A 157 14.40 -1.77 8.32
N SER A 158 15.44 -2.48 7.93
CA SER A 158 16.65 -1.88 7.38
C SER A 158 17.16 -2.68 6.18
N CYS A 159 17.46 -1.98 5.09
CA CYS A 159 18.26 -2.52 4.00
C CYS A 159 19.70 -2.06 4.19
N VAL A 160 20.66 -2.98 4.20
CA VAL A 160 22.06 -2.68 4.40
C VAL A 160 22.86 -3.13 3.18
N ARG A 161 23.61 -2.21 2.59
CA ARG A 161 24.69 -2.50 1.65
C ARG A 161 25.96 -2.75 2.44
N SER A 162 26.55 -3.95 2.36
CA SER A 162 27.87 -4.22 2.92
C SER A 162 28.96 -3.89 1.89
N PRO A 163 29.82 -2.89 2.11
CA PRO A 163 31.05 -2.78 1.35
C PRO A 163 32.00 -3.93 1.75
N ARG A 164 32.80 -4.41 0.83
CA ARG A 164 33.79 -5.52 1.00
C ARG A 164 34.79 -5.35 2.13
N SER A 165 34.66 -4.40 3.05
CA SER A 165 35.57 -4.13 4.13
C SER A 165 34.89 -4.27 5.48
N THR A 166 35.28 -5.29 6.21
CA THR A 166 34.84 -5.68 7.55
C THR A 166 35.18 -4.68 8.67
N ARG A 167 35.72 -3.49 8.36
CA ARG A 167 36.25 -2.56 9.38
C ARG A 167 35.31 -1.45 9.83
N ASN A 168 34.06 -1.30 9.28
CA ASN A 168 33.19 -0.19 9.65
C ASN A 168 31.69 -0.59 9.79
N LEU A 169 31.40 -1.71 10.43
CA LEU A 169 30.02 -2.14 10.71
C LEU A 169 29.24 -1.18 11.64
N LYS A 170 29.94 -0.35 12.43
CA LYS A 170 29.29 0.57 13.39
C LYS A 170 28.76 1.87 12.78
N LYS A 171 29.15 2.25 11.57
CA LYS A 171 28.79 3.54 10.96
C LYS A 171 27.62 3.47 9.97
N LEU A 172 27.15 2.28 9.60
CA LEU A 172 26.09 2.06 8.61
C LEU A 172 24.68 1.81 9.20
N LEU A 173 24.56 1.81 10.52
CA LEU A 173 23.29 1.63 11.21
C LEU A 173 22.44 2.90 11.34
N THR A 174 22.80 4.00 10.71
CA THR A 174 22.18 5.31 10.90
C THR A 174 21.50 5.91 9.69
N THR A 175 21.24 5.16 8.63
CA THR A 175 20.28 5.63 7.62
C THR A 175 18.89 5.09 8.00
N SER A 176 18.40 5.61 9.09
CA SER A 176 17.07 5.33 9.64
C SER A 176 16.04 6.19 8.92
N LEU A 177 15.16 5.56 8.13
CA LEU A 177 13.88 6.15 7.71
C LEU A 177 12.85 6.15 8.87
N CYS A 178 13.26 5.81 10.06
CA CYS A 178 12.50 6.02 11.29
C CYS A 178 13.07 7.21 12.06
N ARG A 179 12.99 8.40 11.49
CA ARG A 179 13.08 9.63 12.28
C ARG A 179 11.70 10.26 12.32
N SER A 180 11.16 10.30 13.50
CA SER A 180 9.92 10.91 13.92
C SER A 180 8.66 10.01 13.84
N LEU A 181 8.56 9.12 14.79
CA LEU A 181 7.31 8.98 15.53
C LEU A 181 7.66 9.36 16.98
N PRO A 182 6.87 10.25 17.59
CA PRO A 182 7.09 10.67 18.98
C PRO A 182 6.96 9.51 19.95
#